data_0481fedd5a62e39d2dc378f27a4d4166
#
_entry.id   0481fedd5a62e39d2dc378f27a4d4166
#
_cell.length_a   1.000
_cell.length_b   1.000
_cell.length_c   1.000
_cell.angle_alpha   90.00
_cell.angle_beta   90.00
_cell.angle_gamma   90.00
#
_symmetry.space_group_name_H-M   'P 1'
#
loop_
_entity.id
_entity.type
_entity.pdbx_description
1 polymer ?
#
loop_
_entity_poly.entity_id
_entity_poly.type
_entity_poly.pdbx_seq_one_letter_code
_entity_poly.pdbx_strand_id
1 'polypeptide(L)'
;DLATIASMLMNRGVIRIDKDGLQGRVGANERVRLFSQAAVDTFFSVPAEYAEHGRALGWDISSGYSASNGDLFTPNAAPNHTGYTGTSMAIDMERGVAVILLTNRVHPIDDGAVGRTRAVVSNIVMSALDK
;
A
#
# COMPACT_ATOMS: atom_id res chain seq x y z
N ASP A 1 7.00 9.19 -4.98
CA ASP A 1 7.81 8.07 -4.53
C ASP A 1 6.96 6.90 -4.02
N LEU A 2 6.40 6.90 -2.80
CA LEU A 2 5.55 5.78 -2.34
C LEU A 2 4.29 5.62 -3.19
N ALA A 3 3.65 6.70 -3.61
CA ALA A 3 2.50 6.64 -4.51
C ALA A 3 2.88 6.07 -5.88
N THR A 4 4.07 6.34 -6.37
CA THR A 4 4.59 5.75 -7.62
C THR A 4 4.78 4.25 -7.48
N ILE A 5 5.33 3.80 -6.34
CA ILE A 5 5.48 2.37 -6.03
C ILE A 5 4.11 1.70 -5.94
N ALA A 6 3.17 2.28 -5.18
CA ALA A 6 1.82 1.74 -5.07
C ALA A 6 1.13 1.65 -6.43
N SER A 7 1.21 2.71 -7.24
CA SER A 7 0.67 2.73 -8.61
C SER A 7 1.30 1.66 -9.50
N MET A 8 2.62 1.48 -9.43
CA MET A 8 3.34 0.44 -10.18
C MET A 8 2.85 -0.96 -9.79
N LEU A 9 2.68 -1.23 -8.51
CA LEU A 9 2.19 -2.51 -8.00
C LEU A 9 0.75 -2.77 -8.45
N MET A 10 -0.15 -1.79 -8.31
CA MET A 10 -1.54 -1.87 -8.80
C MET A 10 -1.61 -2.07 -10.32
N ASN A 11 -0.67 -1.49 -11.08
CA ASN A 11 -0.55 -1.67 -12.52
C ASN A 11 0.30 -2.90 -12.92
N ARG A 12 0.40 -3.89 -12.04
CA ARG A 12 1.07 -5.17 -12.32
C ARG A 12 2.50 -5.02 -12.83
N GLY A 13 3.27 -4.15 -12.19
CA GLY A 13 4.68 -3.92 -12.48
C GLY A 13 4.98 -2.87 -13.54
N VAL A 14 3.99 -2.09 -13.95
CA VAL A 14 4.15 -1.03 -14.96
C VAL A 14 4.08 0.35 -14.31
N ILE A 15 5.03 1.21 -14.62
CA ILE A 15 4.97 2.64 -14.30
C ILE A 15 4.67 3.47 -15.55
N ARG A 16 4.13 4.67 -15.33
CA ARG A 16 4.05 5.71 -16.35
C ARG A 16 5.13 6.73 -16.06
N ILE A 17 5.96 7.01 -17.06
CA ILE A 17 7.00 8.01 -16.98
C ILE A 17 6.58 9.18 -17.88
N ASP A 18 6.54 10.37 -17.30
CA ASP A 18 6.40 11.58 -18.07
C ASP A 18 7.78 11.93 -18.68
N LYS A 19 7.88 12.00 -20.01
CA LYS A 19 9.13 12.30 -20.69
C LYS A 19 9.65 13.72 -20.45
N ASP A 20 8.75 14.63 -20.08
CA ASP A 20 9.12 16.03 -19.86
C ASP A 20 9.65 16.31 -18.45
N GLY A 21 9.84 15.27 -17.64
CA GLY A 21 10.43 15.27 -16.29
C GLY A 21 10.10 16.50 -15.45
N LEU A 22 9.62 16.34 -14.24
CA LEU A 22 9.48 17.35 -13.18
C LEU A 22 8.63 18.61 -13.43
N GLN A 23 8.07 18.87 -14.61
CA GLN A 23 7.32 20.12 -14.88
C GLN A 23 5.82 19.95 -15.10
N GLY A 24 5.20 18.84 -14.70
CA GLY A 24 3.74 18.73 -14.61
C GLY A 24 2.96 18.94 -15.91
N ARG A 25 3.57 18.82 -17.07
CA ARG A 25 2.88 18.82 -18.35
C ARG A 25 2.52 17.41 -18.75
N VAL A 26 1.25 17.19 -19.07
CA VAL A 26 0.75 15.93 -19.58
C VAL A 26 1.31 15.70 -20.98
N GLY A 27 2.54 15.23 -21.05
CA GLY A 27 3.21 14.77 -22.26
C GLY A 27 2.92 13.29 -22.53
N ALA A 28 3.44 12.73 -23.60
CA ALA A 28 3.25 11.33 -23.97
C ALA A 28 3.76 10.40 -22.86
N ASN A 29 2.83 9.80 -22.12
CA ASN A 29 3.10 8.84 -21.07
C ASN A 29 3.77 7.60 -21.66
N GLU A 30 5.05 7.43 -21.41
CA GLU A 30 5.71 6.16 -21.68
C GLU A 30 5.37 5.15 -20.59
N ARG A 31 4.97 3.96 -21.00
CA ARG A 31 4.76 2.84 -20.07
C ARG A 31 6.04 2.02 -20.00
N VAL A 32 6.62 1.93 -18.82
CA VAL A 32 7.82 1.11 -18.57
C VAL A 32 7.46 -0.01 -17.63
N ARG A 33 7.76 -1.25 -18.04
CA ARG A 33 7.61 -2.41 -17.17
C ARG A 33 8.87 -2.57 -16.33
N LEU A 34 8.73 -2.45 -15.01
CA LEU A 34 9.81 -2.68 -14.03
C LEU A 34 9.82 -4.13 -13.55
N PHE A 35 8.64 -4.71 -13.35
CA PHE A 35 8.47 -6.11 -12.91
C PHE A 35 7.48 -6.84 -13.81
N SER A 36 7.66 -8.14 -13.97
CA SER A 36 6.63 -8.98 -14.60
C SER A 36 5.40 -9.04 -13.69
N GLN A 37 4.24 -9.32 -14.26
CA GLN A 37 3.03 -9.55 -13.47
C GLN A 37 3.26 -10.68 -12.47
N ALA A 38 3.86 -11.80 -12.91
CA ALA A 38 4.17 -12.93 -12.05
C ALA A 38 5.05 -12.55 -10.85
N ALA A 39 6.02 -11.63 -11.03
CA ALA A 39 6.83 -11.13 -9.91
C ALA A 39 5.98 -10.33 -8.92
N VAL A 40 5.07 -9.46 -9.39
CA VAL A 40 4.17 -8.71 -8.51
C VAL A 40 3.22 -9.65 -7.76
N ASP A 41 2.67 -10.66 -8.44
CA ASP A 41 1.80 -11.65 -7.81
C ASP A 41 2.57 -12.44 -6.73
N THR A 42 3.85 -12.76 -6.97
CA THR A 42 4.72 -13.40 -5.97
C THR A 42 4.97 -12.50 -4.76
N PHE A 43 5.13 -11.17 -4.94
CA PHE A 43 5.32 -10.25 -3.81
C PHE A 43 4.16 -10.30 -2.82
N PHE A 44 2.95 -10.59 -3.26
CA PHE A 44 1.75 -10.61 -2.43
C PHE A 44 1.26 -12.02 -2.08
N SER A 45 1.91 -13.05 -2.61
CA SER A 45 1.60 -14.43 -2.26
C SER A 45 2.21 -14.78 -0.90
N VAL A 46 1.38 -15.29 0.01
CA VAL A 46 1.86 -15.86 1.27
C VAL A 46 2.36 -17.27 1.00
N PRO A 47 3.66 -17.56 1.19
CA PRO A 47 4.17 -18.93 1.03
C PRO A 47 3.50 -19.88 2.02
N ALA A 48 3.29 -21.13 1.62
CA ALA A 48 2.56 -22.11 2.44
C ALA A 48 3.18 -22.32 3.83
N GLU A 49 4.50 -22.26 3.93
CA GLU A 49 5.25 -22.38 5.19
C GLU A 49 5.08 -21.16 6.12
N TYR A 50 4.56 -20.04 5.61
CA TYR A 50 4.27 -18.82 6.38
C TYR A 50 2.78 -18.50 6.46
N ALA A 51 1.91 -19.43 6.06
CA ALA A 51 0.46 -19.20 6.02
C ALA A 51 -0.11 -18.75 7.37
N GLU A 52 0.37 -19.32 8.49
CA GLU A 52 -0.04 -18.95 9.84
C GLU A 52 0.37 -17.53 10.25
N HIS A 53 1.40 -16.97 9.62
CA HIS A 53 1.87 -15.62 9.91
C HIS A 53 1.20 -14.55 9.04
N GLY A 54 0.54 -14.93 7.95
CA GLY A 54 -0.13 -14.03 7.02
C GLY A 54 0.81 -13.01 6.36
N ARG A 55 2.09 -13.38 6.16
CA ARG A 55 3.15 -12.51 5.62
C ARG A 55 3.63 -13.00 4.27
N ALA A 56 3.71 -12.07 3.31
CA ALA A 56 4.34 -12.26 2.01
C ALA A 56 5.74 -11.61 1.98
N LEU A 57 6.33 -11.50 0.80
CA LEU A 57 7.66 -10.90 0.62
C LEU A 57 7.63 -9.38 0.87
N GLY A 58 7.98 -8.98 2.10
CA GLY A 58 7.98 -7.57 2.52
C GLY A 58 6.60 -6.97 2.78
N TRP A 59 5.53 -7.77 2.73
CA TRP A 59 4.16 -7.30 2.90
C TRP A 59 3.43 -8.08 4.00
N ASP A 60 2.57 -7.39 4.68
CA ASP A 60 1.57 -7.96 5.56
C ASP A 60 0.28 -8.16 4.76
N ILE A 61 -0.29 -9.35 4.81
CA ILE A 61 -1.52 -9.69 4.07
C ILE A 61 -2.69 -9.93 5.01
N SER A 62 -2.48 -10.73 6.07
CA SER A 62 -3.55 -11.14 6.97
C SER A 62 -3.07 -11.37 8.41
N SER A 63 -1.98 -10.74 8.83
CA SER A 63 -1.51 -10.81 10.22
C SER A 63 -2.20 -9.80 11.12
N GLY A 64 -1.84 -9.79 12.41
CA GLY A 64 -2.34 -8.81 13.36
C GLY A 64 -2.02 -7.35 12.99
N TYR A 65 -1.02 -7.09 12.15
CA TYR A 65 -0.70 -5.74 11.65
C TYR A 65 -1.70 -5.26 10.58
N SER A 66 -2.40 -6.16 9.91
CA SER A 66 -3.42 -5.82 8.91
C SER A 66 -4.62 -5.08 9.51
N ALA A 67 -4.83 -5.14 10.82
CA ALA A 67 -5.84 -4.33 11.50
C ALA A 67 -5.66 -2.81 11.29
N SER A 68 -4.46 -2.36 10.92
CA SER A 68 -4.20 -0.96 10.57
C SER A 68 -4.83 -0.52 9.24
N ASN A 69 -5.29 -1.45 8.40
CA ASN A 69 -6.01 -1.14 7.17
C ASN A 69 -7.47 -0.71 7.43
N GLY A 70 -8.01 -0.94 8.63
CA GLY A 70 -9.42 -0.74 8.93
C GLY A 70 -10.28 -1.89 8.39
N ASP A 71 -11.59 -1.65 8.33
CA ASP A 71 -12.60 -2.69 8.09
C ASP A 71 -13.12 -2.71 6.65
N LEU A 72 -12.80 -1.68 5.84
CA LEU A 72 -13.37 -1.49 4.51
C LEU A 72 -12.46 -1.91 3.35
N PHE A 73 -11.22 -2.26 3.63
CA PHE A 73 -10.34 -2.87 2.63
C PHE A 73 -10.78 -4.30 2.31
N THR A 74 -10.47 -4.75 1.08
CA THR A 74 -10.76 -6.13 0.67
C THR A 74 -10.04 -7.12 1.59
N PRO A 75 -10.74 -7.99 2.32
CA PRO A 75 -10.12 -8.93 3.24
C PRO A 75 -9.11 -9.84 2.54
N ASN A 76 -7.94 -10.03 3.15
CA ASN A 76 -6.85 -10.89 2.64
C ASN A 76 -6.32 -10.56 1.23
N ALA A 77 -6.71 -9.41 0.67
CA ALA A 77 -6.28 -8.95 -0.66
C ALA A 77 -5.71 -7.52 -0.64
N ALA A 78 -5.47 -6.98 0.55
CA ALA A 78 -4.92 -5.65 0.74
C ALA A 78 -3.53 -5.70 1.40
N PRO A 79 -2.46 -5.93 0.62
CA PRO A 79 -1.10 -5.87 1.12
C PRO A 79 -0.82 -4.52 1.79
N ASN A 80 -0.18 -4.58 2.94
CA ASN A 80 0.17 -3.38 3.69
C ASN A 80 1.56 -3.48 4.32
N HIS A 81 2.09 -2.34 4.71
CA HIS A 81 3.28 -2.25 5.53
C HIS A 81 3.19 -1.04 6.46
N THR A 82 3.65 -1.21 7.68
CA THR A 82 3.67 -0.16 8.68
C THR A 82 5.10 0.17 9.11
N GLY A 83 5.38 1.46 9.33
CA GLY A 83 6.63 1.92 9.90
C GLY A 83 6.51 2.20 11.40
N TYR A 84 7.59 1.90 12.14
CA TYR A 84 7.65 2.14 13.59
C TYR A 84 7.33 3.59 13.95
N THR A 85 7.86 4.54 13.17
CA THR A 85 7.68 5.98 13.39
C THR A 85 6.29 6.52 13.09
N GLY A 86 5.36 5.68 12.62
CA GLY A 86 3.97 6.07 12.40
C GLY A 86 3.49 5.96 10.95
N THR A 87 4.39 5.83 9.99
CA THR A 87 4.03 5.72 8.57
C THR A 87 3.31 4.41 8.26
N SER A 88 2.47 4.42 7.23
CA SER A 88 1.88 3.19 6.67
C SER A 88 1.53 3.34 5.20
N MET A 89 1.46 2.20 4.52
CA MET A 89 0.94 2.07 3.17
C MET A 89 0.08 0.81 3.12
N ALA A 90 -1.15 0.94 2.62
CA ALA A 90 -2.04 -0.18 2.33
C ALA A 90 -2.55 -0.06 0.90
N ILE A 91 -2.64 -1.17 0.19
CA ILE A 91 -3.01 -1.20 -1.23
C ILE A 91 -4.17 -2.19 -1.39
N ASP A 92 -5.33 -1.72 -1.82
CA ASP A 92 -6.42 -2.59 -2.27
C ASP A 92 -6.24 -2.88 -3.75
N MET A 93 -5.76 -4.08 -4.05
CA MET A 93 -5.46 -4.51 -5.41
C MET A 93 -6.71 -4.72 -6.26
N GLU A 94 -7.83 -5.04 -5.64
CA GLU A 94 -9.11 -5.28 -6.33
C GLU A 94 -9.79 -3.96 -6.68
N ARG A 95 -9.78 -3.01 -5.74
CA ARG A 95 -10.41 -1.70 -5.93
C ARG A 95 -9.47 -0.68 -6.59
N GLY A 96 -8.18 -0.99 -6.74
CA GLY A 96 -7.18 -0.10 -7.33
C GLY A 96 -6.91 1.16 -6.49
N VAL A 97 -6.93 1.01 -5.17
CA VAL A 97 -6.76 2.11 -4.21
C VAL A 97 -5.53 1.88 -3.34
N ALA A 98 -4.77 2.94 -3.10
CA ALA A 98 -3.70 2.92 -2.11
C ALA A 98 -3.89 4.05 -1.10
N VAL A 99 -3.77 3.72 0.18
CA VAL A 99 -3.76 4.70 1.27
C VAL A 99 -2.36 4.77 1.85
N ILE A 100 -1.76 5.95 1.79
CA ILE A 100 -0.41 6.23 2.31
C ILE A 100 -0.55 7.28 3.39
N LEU A 101 -0.18 6.92 4.62
CA LEU A 101 -0.19 7.82 5.76
C LEU A 101 1.25 8.08 6.23
N LEU A 102 1.67 9.35 6.19
CA LEU A 102 3.00 9.78 6.61
C LEU A 102 2.87 10.59 7.90
N THR A 103 3.15 9.96 9.02
CA THR A 103 3.09 10.57 10.35
C THR A 103 4.38 10.31 11.12
N ASN A 104 4.59 11.11 12.18
CA ASN A 104 5.66 10.89 13.13
C ASN A 104 5.07 10.80 14.54
N ARG A 105 4.94 9.57 15.08
CA ARG A 105 4.41 9.33 16.41
C ARG A 105 5.48 9.36 17.51
N VAL A 106 6.76 9.32 17.14
CA VAL A 106 7.86 9.20 18.09
C VAL A 106 8.43 10.55 18.54
N HIS A 107 7.93 11.66 18.01
CA HIS A 107 8.38 12.99 18.38
C HIS A 107 7.21 13.87 18.83
N PRO A 108 7.34 14.61 19.94
CA PRO A 108 8.49 14.62 20.87
C PRO A 108 8.48 13.45 21.87
N ILE A 109 7.38 12.71 21.96
CA ILE A 109 7.21 11.60 22.90
C ILE A 109 6.60 10.41 22.14
N ASP A 110 7.20 9.23 22.28
CA ASP A 110 6.65 7.99 21.74
C ASP A 110 5.51 7.46 22.63
N ASP A 111 4.27 7.75 22.28
CA ASP A 111 3.05 7.29 22.99
C ASP A 111 2.41 6.04 22.37
N GLY A 112 2.92 5.53 21.27
CA GLY A 112 2.48 4.29 20.64
C GLY A 112 1.12 4.33 19.91
N ALA A 113 0.39 5.45 19.90
CA ALA A 113 -1.04 5.52 19.60
C ALA A 113 -1.46 5.56 18.11
N VAL A 114 -0.58 5.25 17.15
CA VAL A 114 -0.86 5.48 15.72
C VAL A 114 -1.72 4.39 15.04
N GLY A 115 -1.82 3.18 15.61
CA GLY A 115 -2.54 2.06 14.97
C GLY A 115 -4.00 2.39 14.64
N ARG A 116 -4.73 2.94 15.62
CA ARG A 116 -6.13 3.37 15.44
C ARG A 116 -6.27 4.48 14.39
N THR A 117 -5.34 5.44 14.37
CA THR A 117 -5.34 6.53 13.40
C THR A 117 -5.23 6.00 11.97
N ARG A 118 -4.37 5.00 11.74
CA ARG A 118 -4.23 4.35 10.42
C ARG A 118 -5.55 3.74 9.96
N ALA A 119 -6.20 2.93 10.82
CA ALA A 119 -7.46 2.30 10.52
C ALA A 119 -8.58 3.33 10.23
N VAL A 120 -8.67 4.39 11.03
CA VAL A 120 -9.66 5.45 10.83
C VAL A 120 -9.45 6.17 9.50
N VAL A 121 -8.21 6.56 9.17
CA VAL A 121 -7.89 7.22 7.89
C VAL A 121 -8.22 6.30 6.72
N SER A 122 -7.85 5.04 6.80
CA SER A 122 -8.17 4.03 5.78
C SER A 122 -9.68 3.89 5.58
N ASN A 123 -10.46 3.76 6.63
CA ASN A 123 -11.92 3.67 6.56
C ASN A 123 -12.56 4.93 5.95
N ILE A 124 -12.08 6.13 6.31
CA ILE A 124 -12.57 7.38 5.73
C ILE A 124 -12.33 7.40 4.22
N VAL A 125 -11.11 7.07 3.78
CA VAL A 125 -10.79 7.04 2.35
C VAL A 125 -11.66 6.03 1.62
N MET A 126 -11.76 4.79 2.13
CA MET A 126 -12.52 3.73 1.47
C MET A 126 -14.02 4.06 1.42
N SER A 127 -14.59 4.60 2.49
CA SER A 127 -16.00 5.01 2.51
C SER A 127 -16.36 6.13 1.52
N ALA A 128 -15.37 6.94 1.11
CA ALA A 128 -15.58 8.01 0.14
C ALA A 128 -15.64 7.49 -1.31
N LEU A 129 -15.19 6.26 -1.56
CA LEU A 129 -15.15 5.63 -2.88
C LEU A 129 -16.42 4.81 -3.20
N ASP A 130 -17.16 4.42 -2.19
CA ASP A 130 -18.37 3.60 -2.31
C ASP A 130 -19.64 4.44 -2.66
N LYS A 131 -19.47 5.63 -3.29
CA LYS A 131 -20.56 6.53 -3.67
C LYS A 131 -20.87 6.48 -5.16
#